data_2279d67f496e0cf46cc8d3f2aae1f4f7
#
_entry.id   2279d67f496e0cf46cc8d3f2aae1f4f7
#
_cell.length_a   1.000
_cell.length_b   1.000
_cell.length_c   1.000
_cell.angle_alpha   90.00
_cell.angle_beta   90.00
_cell.angle_gamma   90.00
#
_symmetry.space_group_name_H-M   'P 1'
#
loop_
_entity.id
_entity.type
_entity.pdbx_description
1 polymer ?
#
loop_
_entity_poly.entity_id
_entity_poly.type
_entity_poly.pdbx_seq_one_letter_code
_entity_poly.pdbx_strand_id
1 'polypeptide(L)'
;YELDLTLLSSSEIEEVKREIAFMKEHRKLLQIEGDFYRLLSPFEGNECGFSVVSPNKTEAIAMYFQKLNFVNASWIRFKLKGLRENTLYRITADLSPSLERKENTVLHAGYNLKDKQLSYEAYGAELMEIGIPIAREDLSRKGGDFASLLFLINAI
;
A
#
# COMPACT_ATOMS: atom_id res chain seq x y z
N TYR A 1 2.05 -16.00 -14.53
CA TYR A 1 1.09 -16.56 -13.56
C TYR A 1 0.91 -18.05 -13.86
N GLU A 2 1.32 -18.88 -12.97
CA GLU A 2 1.00 -20.32 -12.99
C GLU A 2 -0.29 -20.50 -12.17
N LEU A 3 -1.41 -20.12 -12.74
CA LEU A 3 -2.72 -20.17 -12.09
C LEU A 3 -3.68 -20.96 -12.97
N ASP A 4 -4.23 -22.03 -12.42
CA ASP A 4 -5.29 -22.78 -13.09
C ASP A 4 -6.64 -22.08 -12.88
N LEU A 5 -7.06 -21.34 -13.91
CA LEU A 5 -8.30 -20.56 -13.88
C LEU A 5 -9.55 -21.45 -13.75
N THR A 6 -9.45 -22.74 -14.06
CA THR A 6 -10.61 -23.66 -13.98
C THR A 6 -10.99 -24.02 -12.54
N LEU A 7 -10.06 -23.80 -11.59
CA LEU A 7 -10.26 -24.07 -10.17
C LEU A 7 -10.82 -22.85 -9.40
N LEU A 8 -10.90 -21.68 -10.04
CA LEU A 8 -11.33 -20.43 -9.41
C LEU A 8 -12.85 -20.25 -9.48
N SER A 9 -13.40 -19.69 -8.42
CA SER A 9 -14.77 -19.17 -8.40
C SER A 9 -14.90 -17.91 -9.29
N SER A 10 -16.13 -17.55 -9.66
CA SER A 10 -16.38 -16.35 -10.46
C SER A 10 -15.87 -15.06 -9.78
N SER A 11 -15.94 -14.97 -8.44
CA SER A 11 -15.43 -13.83 -7.69
C SER A 11 -13.90 -13.71 -7.75
N GLU A 12 -13.20 -14.84 -7.63
CA GLU A 12 -11.73 -14.89 -7.73
C GLU A 12 -11.25 -14.57 -9.15
N ILE A 13 -11.99 -15.01 -10.18
CA ILE A 13 -11.69 -14.64 -11.57
C ILE A 13 -11.79 -13.11 -11.76
N GLU A 14 -12.81 -12.46 -11.20
CA GLU A 14 -12.94 -11.00 -11.29
C GLU A 14 -11.84 -10.27 -10.49
N GLU A 15 -11.36 -10.83 -9.39
CA GLU A 15 -10.21 -10.31 -8.65
C GLU A 15 -8.92 -10.41 -9.47
N VAL A 16 -8.63 -11.57 -10.05
CA VAL A 16 -7.48 -11.78 -10.94
C VAL A 16 -7.50 -10.82 -12.15
N LYS A 17 -8.68 -10.57 -12.74
CA LYS A 17 -8.81 -9.59 -13.83
C LYS A 17 -8.42 -8.18 -13.39
N ARG A 18 -8.83 -7.75 -12.18
CA ARG A 18 -8.45 -6.44 -11.63
C ARG A 18 -6.95 -6.34 -11.38
N GLU A 19 -6.36 -7.39 -10.81
CA GLU A 19 -4.90 -7.44 -10.59
C GLU A 19 -4.11 -7.38 -11.89
N ILE A 20 -4.55 -8.11 -12.92
CA ILE A 20 -3.94 -8.06 -14.24
C ILE A 20 -4.07 -6.67 -14.87
N ALA A 21 -5.22 -6.03 -14.75
CA ALA A 21 -5.43 -4.67 -15.24
C ALA A 21 -4.49 -3.68 -14.54
N PHE A 22 -4.40 -3.76 -13.21
CA PHE A 22 -3.48 -2.96 -12.40
C PHE A 22 -2.02 -3.16 -12.83
N MET A 23 -1.57 -4.38 -12.99
CA MET A 23 -0.20 -4.70 -13.43
C MET A 23 0.10 -4.20 -14.84
N LYS A 24 -0.88 -4.23 -15.75
CA LYS A 24 -0.72 -3.68 -17.11
C LYS A 24 -0.63 -2.16 -17.10
N GLU A 25 -1.46 -1.49 -16.31
CA GLU A 25 -1.49 -0.04 -16.16
C GLU A 25 -0.17 0.49 -15.59
N HIS A 26 0.34 -0.15 -14.53
CA HIS A 26 1.55 0.29 -13.84
C HIS A 26 2.83 -0.41 -14.29
N ARG A 27 2.77 -1.21 -15.36
CA ARG A 27 3.91 -2.02 -15.82
C ARG A 27 5.16 -1.19 -16.11
N LYS A 28 4.99 -0.01 -16.69
CA LYS A 28 6.11 0.86 -17.05
C LYS A 28 6.86 1.31 -15.80
N LEU A 29 6.12 1.76 -14.78
CA LEU A 29 6.67 2.13 -13.49
C LEU A 29 7.30 0.94 -12.77
N LEU A 30 6.56 -0.16 -12.62
CA LEU A 30 6.95 -1.27 -11.76
C LEU A 30 8.09 -2.14 -12.32
N GLN A 31 8.22 -2.25 -13.65
CA GLN A 31 9.10 -3.24 -14.29
C GLN A 31 10.17 -2.64 -15.21
N ILE A 32 10.02 -1.40 -15.67
CA ILE A 32 10.86 -0.86 -16.74
C ILE A 32 11.67 0.34 -16.32
N GLU A 33 11.02 1.39 -15.78
CA GLU A 33 11.64 2.70 -15.57
C GLU A 33 11.78 3.12 -14.12
N GLY A 34 11.00 2.52 -13.20
CA GLY A 34 10.96 2.99 -11.82
C GLY A 34 12.18 2.60 -10.99
N ASP A 35 12.59 3.50 -10.12
CA ASP A 35 13.62 3.26 -9.11
C ASP A 35 13.05 2.45 -7.95
N PHE A 36 13.63 1.30 -7.66
CA PHE A 36 13.21 0.43 -6.57
C PHE A 36 13.91 0.78 -5.26
N TYR A 37 13.14 0.98 -4.19
CA TYR A 37 13.62 1.22 -2.84
C TYR A 37 13.12 0.14 -1.88
N ARG A 38 14.05 -0.60 -1.26
CA ARG A 38 13.74 -1.46 -0.12
C ARG A 38 13.65 -0.60 1.14
N LEU A 39 12.50 -0.64 1.80
CA LEU A 39 12.18 0.22 2.95
C LEU A 39 12.24 -0.55 4.27
N LEU A 40 11.71 -1.77 4.29
CA LEU A 40 11.72 -2.68 5.43
C LEU A 40 12.18 -4.06 4.97
N SER A 41 13.05 -4.68 5.76
CA SER A 41 13.60 -6.00 5.46
C SER A 41 12.85 -7.11 6.20
N PRO A 42 12.34 -8.14 5.51
CA PRO A 42 11.68 -9.27 6.16
C PRO A 42 12.63 -10.13 7.01
N PHE A 43 13.94 -9.94 6.87
CA PHE A 43 14.97 -10.64 7.65
C PHE A 43 15.29 -9.95 8.97
N GLU A 44 14.93 -8.66 9.12
CA GLU A 44 15.20 -7.86 10.30
C GLU A 44 13.99 -7.75 11.25
N GLY A 45 12.81 -8.16 10.78
CA GLY A 45 11.59 -8.04 11.58
C GLY A 45 10.40 -8.78 10.99
N ASN A 46 9.23 -8.43 11.51
CA ASN A 46 7.95 -9.03 11.12
C ASN A 46 7.27 -8.29 9.96
N GLU A 47 7.97 -7.35 9.36
CA GLU A 47 7.45 -6.47 8.32
C GLU A 47 8.34 -6.50 7.09
N CYS A 48 7.76 -6.31 5.95
CA CYS A 48 8.45 -6.10 4.68
C CYS A 48 7.84 -4.89 4.00
N GLY A 49 8.66 -4.09 3.33
CA GLY A 49 8.15 -2.96 2.59
C GLY A 49 9.12 -2.48 1.53
N PHE A 50 8.55 -2.06 0.42
CA PHE A 50 9.29 -1.47 -0.68
C PHE A 50 8.45 -0.41 -1.41
N SER A 51 9.10 0.42 -2.19
CA SER A 51 8.45 1.33 -3.13
C SER A 51 9.18 1.36 -4.45
N VAL A 52 8.44 1.69 -5.49
CA VAL A 52 8.96 1.99 -6.83
C VAL A 52 8.53 3.40 -7.17
N VAL A 53 9.50 4.25 -7.53
CA VAL A 53 9.30 5.68 -7.80
C VAL A 53 9.64 5.97 -9.25
N SER A 54 8.80 6.72 -9.96
CA SER A 54 9.05 7.11 -11.35
C SER A 54 10.30 8.01 -11.46
N PRO A 55 11.02 7.98 -12.59
CA PRO A 55 12.23 8.81 -12.78
C PRO A 55 11.96 10.30 -12.61
N ASN A 56 10.80 10.78 -13.02
CA ASN A 56 10.36 12.16 -12.85
C ASN A 56 9.77 12.46 -11.47
N LYS A 57 9.69 11.44 -10.57
CA LYS A 57 9.18 11.54 -9.20
C LYS A 57 7.76 12.10 -9.07
N THR A 58 6.93 11.93 -10.11
CA THR A 58 5.53 12.36 -10.09
C THR A 58 4.59 11.28 -9.60
N GLU A 59 5.02 10.02 -9.66
CA GLU A 59 4.25 8.88 -9.18
C GLU A 59 5.14 7.86 -8.46
N ALA A 60 4.58 7.17 -7.50
CA ALA A 60 5.19 6.04 -6.83
C ALA A 60 4.13 5.02 -6.40
N ILE A 61 4.57 3.77 -6.29
CA ILE A 61 3.77 2.69 -5.69
C ILE A 61 4.57 2.14 -4.54
N ALA A 62 3.94 2.05 -3.36
CA ALA A 62 4.56 1.48 -2.18
C ALA A 62 3.72 0.30 -1.66
N MET A 63 4.41 -0.74 -1.21
CA MET A 63 3.78 -1.93 -0.64
C MET A 63 4.34 -2.20 0.75
N TYR A 64 3.45 -2.48 1.68
CA TYR A 64 3.75 -2.87 3.04
C TYR A 64 3.12 -4.23 3.32
N PHE A 65 3.89 -5.10 3.97
CA PHE A 65 3.46 -6.45 4.35
C PHE A 65 3.76 -6.70 5.82
N GLN A 66 2.79 -7.27 6.51
CA GLN A 66 2.94 -7.83 7.85
C GLN A 66 2.94 -9.35 7.74
N LYS A 67 4.01 -10.02 8.20
CA LYS A 67 4.13 -11.49 8.11
C LYS A 67 3.23 -12.20 9.12
N LEU A 68 3.39 -11.86 10.39
CA LEU A 68 2.62 -12.47 11.47
C LEU A 68 1.85 -11.39 12.21
N ASN A 69 0.76 -11.79 12.81
CA ASN A 69 -0.07 -10.93 13.63
C ASN A 69 0.71 -10.42 14.87
N PHE A 70 0.45 -9.19 15.28
CA PHE A 70 1.05 -8.60 16.46
C PHE A 70 0.12 -8.68 17.67
N VAL A 71 0.66 -9.09 18.82
CA VAL A 71 -0.02 -8.94 20.09
C VAL A 71 0.17 -7.49 20.55
N ASN A 72 -0.93 -6.80 20.88
CA ASN A 72 -0.93 -5.37 21.25
C ASN A 72 -0.28 -4.49 20.15
N ALA A 73 -0.75 -4.65 18.93
CA ALA A 73 -0.22 -3.97 17.77
C ALA A 73 -0.32 -2.44 17.90
N SER A 74 0.81 -1.77 17.77
CA SER A 74 0.92 -0.31 17.77
C SER A 74 0.90 0.26 16.36
N TRP A 75 0.87 1.58 16.25
CA TRP A 75 1.09 2.29 15.00
C TRP A 75 2.53 2.18 14.53
N ILE A 76 2.70 2.10 13.20
CA ILE A 76 4.01 2.24 12.53
C ILE A 76 3.98 3.47 11.62
N ARG A 77 5.15 4.02 11.38
CA ARG A 77 5.42 5.04 10.37
C ARG A 77 6.20 4.41 9.23
N PHE A 78 5.52 4.17 8.11
CA PHE A 78 6.11 3.57 6.93
C PHE A 78 6.77 4.66 6.08
N LYS A 79 8.07 4.86 6.29
CA LYS A 79 8.86 5.90 5.62
C LYS A 79 9.17 5.51 4.18
N LEU A 80 8.93 6.44 3.27
CA LEU A 80 9.25 6.29 1.85
C LEU A 80 10.65 6.82 1.53
N LYS A 81 11.10 6.60 0.30
CA LYS A 81 12.36 7.14 -0.24
C LYS A 81 12.17 7.59 -1.68
N GLY A 82 13.05 8.49 -2.14
CA GLY A 82 13.17 8.87 -3.55
C GLY A 82 12.16 9.89 -4.04
N LEU A 83 11.29 10.44 -3.20
CA LEU A 83 10.35 11.50 -3.57
C LEU A 83 11.02 12.87 -3.63
N ARG A 84 10.33 13.86 -4.20
CA ARG A 84 10.75 15.29 -4.12
C ARG A 84 10.24 15.89 -2.82
N GLU A 85 11.12 16.46 -2.02
CA GLU A 85 10.81 17.01 -0.69
C GLU A 85 9.66 18.04 -0.70
N ASN A 86 9.71 18.99 -1.63
CA ASN A 86 8.80 20.13 -1.71
C ASN A 86 7.59 19.88 -2.64
N THR A 87 7.32 18.64 -3.03
CA THR A 87 6.18 18.29 -3.86
C THR A 87 5.08 17.73 -2.98
N LEU A 88 3.86 18.24 -3.15
CA LEU A 88 2.67 17.69 -2.51
C LEU A 88 2.23 16.45 -3.27
N TYR A 89 2.01 15.37 -2.55
CA TYR A 89 1.53 14.10 -3.08
C TYR A 89 0.19 13.74 -2.47
N ARG A 90 -0.67 13.15 -3.28
CA ARG A 90 -1.87 12.43 -2.83
C ARG A 90 -1.53 10.96 -2.70
N ILE A 91 -1.79 10.43 -1.50
CA ILE A 91 -1.62 9.02 -1.16
C ILE A 91 -3.00 8.39 -1.15
N THR A 92 -3.20 7.35 -1.93
CA THR A 92 -4.41 6.51 -1.93
C THR A 92 -4.02 5.10 -1.55
N ALA A 93 -4.73 4.48 -0.62
CA ALA A 93 -4.61 3.06 -0.36
C ALA A 93 -5.85 2.37 -0.92
N ASP A 94 -5.63 1.40 -1.80
CA ASP A 94 -6.66 0.46 -2.20
C ASP A 94 -6.78 -0.58 -1.08
N LEU A 95 -7.87 -0.49 -0.34
CA LEU A 95 -8.19 -1.46 0.67
C LEU A 95 -8.78 -2.67 -0.04
N SER A 96 -7.99 -3.74 -0.16
CA SER A 96 -8.44 -5.04 -0.67
C SER A 96 -9.84 -5.39 -0.14
N PRO A 97 -10.69 -6.08 -0.90
CA PRO A 97 -12.02 -6.53 -0.46
C PRO A 97 -12.01 -7.31 0.87
N SER A 98 -10.89 -7.97 1.21
CA SER A 98 -10.67 -8.61 2.50
C SER A 98 -10.67 -7.63 3.69
N LEU A 99 -10.56 -6.33 3.42
CA LEU A 99 -10.64 -5.26 4.40
C LEU A 99 -12.00 -4.54 4.33
N GLU A 100 -13.11 -5.26 4.19
CA GLU A 100 -14.46 -4.69 4.35
C GLU A 100 -14.59 -4.04 5.73
N ARG A 101 -14.45 -2.73 5.75
CA ARG A 101 -14.62 -1.94 6.98
C ARG A 101 -16.09 -1.71 7.23
N LYS A 102 -16.55 -2.04 8.43
CA LYS A 102 -17.82 -1.53 8.96
C LYS A 102 -17.69 0.00 9.05
N GLU A 103 -18.77 0.71 8.72
CA GLU A 103 -18.88 2.17 8.59
C GLU A 103 -18.32 3.03 9.76
N ASN A 104 -17.96 2.43 10.89
CA ASN A 104 -17.53 3.10 12.12
C ASN A 104 -16.07 2.90 12.50
N THR A 105 -15.19 2.45 11.58
CA THR A 105 -13.76 2.34 11.90
C THR A 105 -13.12 3.72 11.75
N VAL A 106 -12.91 4.39 12.86
CA VAL A 106 -12.17 5.66 12.94
C VAL A 106 -10.72 5.38 12.55
N LEU A 107 -10.38 5.70 11.33
CA LEU A 107 -8.98 5.88 10.94
C LEU A 107 -8.53 7.21 11.53
N HIS A 108 -7.57 7.14 12.45
CA HIS A 108 -7.08 8.32 13.13
C HIS A 108 -6.47 9.33 12.16
N ALA A 109 -6.79 10.58 12.41
CA ALA A 109 -6.20 11.82 11.92
C ALA A 109 -5.70 11.85 10.46
N GLY A 110 -6.51 12.37 9.58
CA GLY A 110 -6.10 12.81 8.24
C GLY A 110 -6.56 11.95 7.07
N TYR A 111 -7.21 10.83 7.30
CA TYR A 111 -7.73 9.99 6.23
C TYR A 111 -9.20 10.26 5.94
N ASN A 112 -9.51 10.65 4.72
CA ASN A 112 -10.89 10.73 4.23
C ASN A 112 -11.28 9.40 3.59
N LEU A 113 -12.27 8.71 4.15
CA LEU A 113 -12.92 7.57 3.51
C LEU A 113 -13.95 8.10 2.51
N LYS A 114 -13.53 8.34 1.29
CA LYS A 114 -14.44 8.54 0.18
C LYS A 114 -14.39 7.27 -0.68
N ASP A 115 -15.55 6.66 -0.88
CA ASP A 115 -15.72 5.50 -1.78
C ASP A 115 -14.83 4.26 -1.46
N LYS A 116 -14.66 3.92 -0.18
CA LYS A 116 -13.83 2.78 0.28
C LYS A 116 -12.32 2.93 0.01
N GLN A 117 -11.86 4.09 -0.43
CA GLN A 117 -10.46 4.43 -0.59
C GLN A 117 -9.99 5.33 0.55
N LEU A 118 -8.82 4.99 1.07
CA LEU A 118 -8.10 5.84 1.99
C LEU A 118 -7.32 6.87 1.17
N SER A 119 -7.55 8.16 1.42
CA SER A 119 -6.82 9.21 0.72
C SER A 119 -6.38 10.30 1.69
N TYR A 120 -5.13 10.74 1.59
CA TYR A 120 -4.63 11.94 2.26
C TYR A 120 -3.50 12.60 1.44
N GLU A 121 -3.15 13.83 1.81
CA GLU A 121 -2.12 14.59 1.11
C GLU A 121 -0.99 14.94 2.09
N ALA A 122 0.25 14.82 1.60
CA ALA A 122 1.44 15.16 2.37
C ALA A 122 2.59 15.56 1.43
N TYR A 123 3.51 16.38 1.93
CA TYR A 123 4.74 16.69 1.21
C TYR A 123 5.68 15.48 1.17
N GLY A 124 6.50 15.41 0.11
CA GLY A 124 7.50 14.35 -0.01
C GLY A 124 8.44 14.28 1.17
N ALA A 125 8.84 15.42 1.74
CA ALA A 125 9.63 15.48 2.97
C ALA A 125 8.92 14.76 4.14
N GLU A 126 7.62 15.00 4.35
CA GLU A 126 6.85 14.35 5.41
C GLU A 126 6.76 12.83 5.18
N LEU A 127 6.56 12.41 3.93
CA LEU A 127 6.49 10.99 3.57
C LEU A 127 7.83 10.27 3.78
N MET A 128 8.95 10.96 3.59
CA MET A 128 10.29 10.39 3.76
C MET A 128 10.77 10.44 5.21
N GLU A 129 10.50 11.52 5.94
CA GLU A 129 11.01 11.72 7.31
C GLU A 129 10.06 11.19 8.39
N ILE A 130 8.76 11.39 8.23
CA ILE A 130 7.72 10.94 9.16
C ILE A 130 7.13 9.60 8.72
N GLY A 131 6.75 9.48 7.43
CA GLY A 131 6.17 8.27 6.83
C GLY A 131 4.66 8.18 6.93
N ILE A 132 4.12 7.22 6.18
CA ILE A 132 2.69 6.89 6.16
C ILE A 132 2.31 6.22 7.49
N PRO A 133 1.30 6.72 8.22
CA PRO A 133 0.84 6.06 9.44
C PRO A 133 0.06 4.79 9.10
N ILE A 134 0.47 3.66 9.63
CA ILE A 134 -0.21 2.36 9.49
C ILE A 134 -0.65 1.89 10.87
N ALA A 135 -1.94 1.65 11.02
CA ALA A 135 -2.51 1.05 12.21
C ALA A 135 -2.41 -0.48 12.10
N ARG A 136 -1.39 -1.07 12.70
CA ARG A 136 -1.20 -2.53 12.71
C ARG A 136 -2.38 -3.27 13.33
N GLU A 137 -3.06 -2.65 14.29
CA GLU A 137 -4.25 -3.20 14.92
C GLU A 137 -5.36 -3.45 13.90
N ASP A 138 -5.57 -2.53 12.96
CA ASP A 138 -6.57 -2.69 11.91
C ASP A 138 -6.21 -3.83 10.94
N LEU A 139 -4.93 -3.98 10.62
CA LEU A 139 -4.44 -5.10 9.83
C LEU A 139 -4.62 -6.43 10.56
N SER A 140 -4.25 -6.47 11.84
CA SER A 140 -4.32 -7.67 12.67
C SER A 140 -5.75 -8.16 12.89
N ARG A 141 -6.70 -7.26 13.08
CA ARG A 141 -8.11 -7.62 13.33
C ARG A 141 -8.81 -8.22 12.13
N LYS A 142 -8.36 -7.93 10.92
CA LYS A 142 -9.08 -8.30 9.69
C LYS A 142 -8.34 -9.31 8.84
N GLY A 143 -7.02 -9.22 8.77
CA GLY A 143 -6.19 -10.07 7.93
C GLY A 143 -5.45 -11.16 8.71
N GLY A 144 -5.26 -10.98 10.01
CA GLY A 144 -4.41 -11.88 10.78
C GLY A 144 -2.96 -11.86 10.27
N ASP A 145 -2.41 -13.04 10.03
CA ASP A 145 -1.10 -13.21 9.41
C ASP A 145 -1.15 -12.87 7.92
N PHE A 146 -0.02 -12.43 7.36
CA PHE A 146 0.18 -12.13 5.94
C PHE A 146 -0.68 -10.97 5.39
N ALA A 147 -0.99 -9.98 6.24
CA ALA A 147 -1.69 -8.79 5.80
C ALA A 147 -0.81 -7.88 4.93
N SER A 148 -1.41 -7.23 3.94
CA SER A 148 -0.71 -6.30 3.04
C SER A 148 -1.50 -5.02 2.79
N LEU A 149 -0.77 -3.95 2.45
CA LEU A 149 -1.32 -2.67 1.99
C LEU A 149 -0.57 -2.22 0.75
N LEU A 150 -1.31 -1.71 -0.22
CA LEU A 150 -0.79 -1.07 -1.42
C LEU A 150 -1.15 0.42 -1.38
N PHE A 151 -0.16 1.28 -1.63
CA PHE A 151 -0.31 2.72 -1.69
C PHE A 151 0.04 3.23 -3.08
N LEU A 152 -0.88 3.98 -3.68
CA LEU A 152 -0.63 4.79 -4.87
C LEU A 152 -0.31 6.23 -4.43
N ILE A 153 0.76 6.80 -4.94
CA ILE A 153 1.30 8.09 -4.53
C ILE A 153 1.50 8.93 -5.79
N ASN A 154 0.74 10.00 -5.91
CA ASN A 154 0.74 10.85 -7.11
C ASN A 154 0.95 12.31 -6.72
N ALA A 155 1.87 13.00 -7.42
CA ALA A 155 2.06 14.44 -7.30
C ALA A 155 0.81 15.19 -7.76
N ILE A 156 0.44 16.26 -7.03
CA ILE A 156 -0.72 17.10 -7.30
C ILE A 156 -0.34 18.56 -7.38
#